data_f025efe1192a60589f8d725816757cb2
#
_entry.id   f025efe1192a60589f8d725816757cb2
#
_cell.length_a   1.000
_cell.length_b   1.000
_cell.length_c   1.000
_cell.angle_alpha   90.00
_cell.angle_beta   90.00
_cell.angle_gamma   90.00
#
_symmetry.space_group_name_H-M   'P 1'
#
loop_
_entity.id
_entity.type
_entity.pdbx_description
1 polymer ?
#
loop_
_entity_poly.entity_id
_entity_poly.type
_entity_poly.pdbx_seq_one_letter_code
_entity_poly.pdbx_strand_id
1 'polypeptide(L)'
;MALNAFIGNYQHSIDTKGRLFLPAKQRSYVGEKVYMTRGLDDCIFLFYEEGWNAFVESLMSLPTSKSRTALRFFSGNAALSDVDGQGRITIPQSLRKITGIEKDVTVVGALNRIEIWDTERWDSFNLQTDSSAVSELLEEVGF
;
A
#
# COMPACT_ATOMS: atom_id res chain seq x y z
N MET A 1 -15.57 8.51 -2.36
CA MET A 1 -14.53 7.75 -3.07
C MET A 1 -15.11 6.45 -3.62
N ALA A 2 -14.74 6.11 -4.83
CA ALA A 2 -15.16 4.84 -5.41
C ALA A 2 -14.38 3.70 -4.77
N LEU A 3 -15.05 2.77 -4.11
CA LEU A 3 -14.40 1.64 -3.43
C LEU A 3 -13.71 0.68 -4.41
N ASN A 4 -14.11 0.69 -5.67
CA ASN A 4 -13.54 -0.17 -6.70
C ASN A 4 -12.38 0.47 -7.47
N ALA A 5 -11.86 1.59 -6.98
CA ALA A 5 -10.77 2.31 -7.64
C ALA A 5 -9.47 1.51 -7.71
N PHE A 6 -9.19 0.73 -6.66
CA PHE A 6 -7.92 0.03 -6.54
C PHE A 6 -8.13 -1.47 -6.52
N ILE A 7 -8.12 -2.06 -7.71
CA ILE A 7 -8.25 -3.51 -7.91
C ILE A 7 -7.16 -4.00 -8.86
N GLY A 8 -6.89 -5.30 -8.80
CA GLY A 8 -5.92 -5.94 -9.67
C GLY A 8 -4.48 -5.79 -9.18
N ASN A 9 -3.55 -6.31 -9.94
CA ASN A 9 -2.15 -6.16 -9.66
C ASN A 9 -1.35 -5.95 -10.95
N TYR A 10 -0.21 -5.28 -10.81
CA TYR A 10 0.65 -4.90 -11.93
C TYR A 10 2.09 -5.09 -11.53
N GLN A 11 2.91 -5.65 -12.42
CA GLN A 11 4.34 -5.78 -12.21
C GLN A 11 5.07 -4.59 -12.81
N HIS A 12 5.98 -4.01 -12.05
CA HIS A 12 6.80 -2.88 -12.45
C HIS A 12 8.18 -2.98 -11.84
N SER A 13 9.06 -2.08 -12.23
CA SER A 13 10.41 -1.97 -11.67
C SER A 13 10.63 -0.57 -11.13
N ILE A 14 11.32 -0.50 -10.00
CA ILE A 14 11.80 0.75 -9.43
C ILE A 14 13.10 1.11 -10.14
N ASP A 15 13.23 2.35 -10.60
CA ASP A 15 14.46 2.80 -11.28
C ASP A 15 15.59 3.10 -10.27
N THR A 16 16.76 3.43 -10.79
CA THR A 16 17.96 3.67 -9.96
C THR A 16 17.80 4.84 -8.99
N LYS A 17 16.84 5.73 -9.24
CA LYS A 17 16.55 6.89 -8.39
C LYS A 17 15.40 6.62 -7.42
N GLY A 18 14.90 5.39 -7.35
CA GLY A 18 13.80 5.03 -6.47
C GLY A 18 12.42 5.39 -6.99
N ARG A 19 12.28 5.67 -8.29
CA ARG A 19 11.01 6.08 -8.87
C ARG A 19 10.23 4.89 -9.41
N LEU A 20 8.92 4.96 -9.25
CA LEU A 20 7.99 3.93 -9.69
C LEU A 20 6.82 4.58 -10.44
N PHE A 21 6.49 4.06 -11.62
CA PHE A 21 5.27 4.46 -12.31
C PHE A 21 4.06 3.90 -11.61
N LEU A 22 3.06 4.76 -11.39
CA LEU A 22 1.74 4.29 -10.96
C LEU A 22 0.94 3.88 -12.19
N PRO A 23 0.14 2.80 -12.09
CA PRO A 23 -0.72 2.39 -13.20
C PRO A 23 -1.67 3.52 -13.60
N ALA A 24 -1.91 3.66 -14.91
CA ALA A 24 -2.72 4.74 -15.45
C ALA A 24 -4.12 4.81 -14.85
N LYS A 25 -4.73 3.67 -14.58
CA LYS A 25 -6.06 3.60 -13.94
C LYS A 25 -6.06 4.23 -12.55
N GLN A 26 -4.97 4.09 -11.82
CA GLN A 26 -4.86 4.62 -10.46
C GLN A 26 -4.54 6.10 -10.47
N ARG A 27 -3.81 6.56 -11.48
CA ARG A 27 -3.45 7.99 -11.61
C ARG A 27 -4.65 8.91 -11.76
N SER A 28 -5.75 8.43 -12.31
CA SER A 28 -6.95 9.25 -12.49
C SER A 28 -7.67 9.56 -11.18
N TYR A 29 -7.33 8.84 -10.09
CA TYR A 29 -7.93 9.07 -8.77
C TYR A 29 -7.03 9.90 -7.87
N VAL A 30 -5.91 10.37 -8.39
CA VAL A 30 -4.84 10.95 -7.61
C VAL A 30 -4.95 12.45 -7.63
N GLY A 31 -4.80 13.05 -6.46
CA GLY A 31 -4.31 14.40 -6.39
C GLY A 31 -2.84 14.43 -6.75
N GLU A 32 -2.16 15.50 -6.39
CA GLU A 32 -0.75 15.68 -6.73
C GLU A 32 0.21 14.90 -5.82
N LYS A 33 -0.29 14.34 -4.72
CA LYS A 33 0.56 13.73 -3.68
C LYS A 33 0.03 12.39 -3.24
N VAL A 34 0.97 11.51 -2.87
CA VAL A 34 0.66 10.22 -2.25
C VAL A 34 1.38 10.12 -0.90
N TYR A 35 0.78 9.37 -0.02
CA TYR A 35 1.31 9.05 1.30
C TYR A 35 1.71 7.59 1.29
N MET A 36 2.96 7.31 1.66
CA MET A 36 3.46 5.94 1.73
C MET A 36 3.89 5.64 3.16
N THR A 37 3.65 4.42 3.60
CA THR A 37 4.17 3.96 4.87
C THR A 37 4.44 2.47 4.80
N ARG A 38 5.19 1.95 5.77
CA ARG A 38 5.33 0.50 5.87
C ARG A 38 3.95 -0.09 6.11
N GLY A 39 3.68 -1.18 5.41
CA GLY A 39 2.44 -1.92 5.60
C GLY A 39 2.66 -3.14 6.49
N LEU A 40 1.70 -4.02 6.45
CA LEU A 40 1.80 -5.33 7.08
C LEU A 40 2.38 -6.31 6.06
N ASP A 41 2.99 -7.41 6.53
CA ASP A 41 3.58 -8.43 5.66
C ASP A 41 4.75 -7.91 4.80
N ASP A 42 5.47 -6.91 5.29
CA ASP A 42 6.65 -6.32 4.63
C ASP A 42 6.35 -5.71 3.27
N CYS A 43 5.17 -5.14 3.11
CA CYS A 43 4.84 -4.33 1.93
C CYS A 43 4.78 -2.85 2.29
N ILE A 44 4.61 -2.01 1.28
CA ILE A 44 4.37 -0.58 1.46
C ILE A 44 2.88 -0.34 1.22
N PHE A 45 2.24 0.38 2.14
CA PHE A 45 0.89 0.92 1.92
C PHE A 45 1.02 2.29 1.29
N LEU A 46 0.25 2.50 0.22
CA LEU A 46 0.19 3.79 -0.46
C LEU A 46 -1.25 4.27 -0.47
N PHE A 47 -1.43 5.52 -0.03
CA PHE A 47 -2.74 6.17 0.03
C PHE A 47 -2.71 7.49 -0.72
N TYR A 48 -3.86 7.87 -1.25
CA TYR A 48 -4.12 9.25 -1.61
C TYR A 48 -4.59 10.02 -0.37
N GLU A 49 -4.66 11.33 -0.45
CA GLU A 49 -4.93 12.18 0.72
C GLU A 49 -6.20 11.76 1.47
N GLU A 50 -7.29 11.53 0.74
CA GLU A 50 -8.57 11.13 1.36
C GLU A 50 -8.43 9.79 2.08
N GLY A 51 -7.80 8.81 1.43
CA GLY A 51 -7.57 7.50 2.03
C GLY A 51 -6.65 7.55 3.23
N TRP A 52 -5.59 8.35 3.14
CA TRP A 52 -4.67 8.55 4.27
C TRP A 52 -5.38 9.14 5.48
N ASN A 53 -6.18 10.19 5.26
CA ASN A 53 -6.92 10.82 6.34
C ASN A 53 -7.89 9.85 7.01
N ALA A 54 -8.61 9.05 6.22
CA ALA A 54 -9.51 8.03 6.74
C ALA A 54 -8.76 6.95 7.54
N PHE A 55 -7.60 6.53 7.05
CA PHE A 55 -6.75 5.55 7.73
C PHE A 55 -6.26 6.07 9.09
N VAL A 56 -5.71 7.27 9.11
CA VAL A 56 -5.23 7.91 10.34
C VAL A 56 -6.36 8.10 11.34
N GLU A 57 -7.53 8.54 10.88
CA GLU A 57 -8.70 8.70 11.73
C GLU A 57 -9.10 7.38 12.39
N SER A 58 -9.07 6.28 11.62
CA SER A 58 -9.33 4.94 12.17
C SER A 58 -8.33 4.55 13.25
N LEU A 59 -7.04 4.85 13.05
CA LEU A 59 -6.00 4.58 14.05
C LEU A 59 -6.21 5.39 15.31
N MET A 60 -6.63 6.64 15.17
CA MET A 60 -6.88 7.54 16.29
C MET A 60 -8.11 7.11 17.10
N SER A 61 -9.02 6.33 16.54
CA SER A 61 -10.20 5.85 17.23
C SER A 61 -9.93 4.69 18.18
N LEU A 62 -8.74 4.09 18.12
CA LEU A 62 -8.35 3.02 19.04
C LEU A 62 -8.13 3.58 20.45
N PRO A 63 -8.24 2.71 21.50
CA PRO A 63 -7.85 3.13 22.85
C PRO A 63 -6.45 3.72 22.88
N THR A 64 -6.21 4.70 23.75
CA THR A 64 -5.01 5.57 23.74
C THR A 64 -3.69 4.82 23.59
N SER A 65 -3.48 3.74 24.34
CA SER A 65 -2.21 3.01 24.26
C SER A 65 -2.03 2.29 22.94
N LYS A 66 -3.11 1.72 22.41
CA LYS A 66 -3.09 1.04 21.11
C LYS A 66 -2.94 2.03 19.96
N SER A 67 -3.65 3.15 20.05
CA SER A 67 -3.55 4.24 19.07
C SER A 67 -2.10 4.75 18.97
N ARG A 68 -1.47 4.97 20.12
CA ARG A 68 -0.10 5.45 20.19
C ARG A 68 0.87 4.49 19.46
N THR A 69 0.73 3.20 19.70
CA THR A 69 1.56 2.19 19.04
C THR A 69 1.33 2.18 17.53
N ALA A 70 0.06 2.17 17.11
CA ALA A 70 -0.30 2.16 15.70
C ALA A 70 0.19 3.43 14.96
N LEU A 71 0.01 4.59 15.58
CA LEU A 71 0.45 5.85 14.97
C LEU A 71 1.97 5.91 14.82
N ARG A 72 2.72 5.40 15.79
CA ARG A 72 4.18 5.33 15.69
C ARG A 72 4.62 4.41 14.57
N PHE A 73 3.96 3.27 14.44
CA PHE A 73 4.28 2.29 13.40
C PHE A 73 4.02 2.86 11.99
N PHE A 74 2.85 3.43 11.79
CA PHE A 74 2.44 3.91 10.46
C PHE A 74 2.88 5.34 10.18
N SER A 75 2.49 6.30 11.00
CA SER A 75 2.83 7.70 10.75
C SER A 75 4.32 7.99 10.95
N GLY A 76 4.94 7.32 11.91
CA GLY A 76 6.37 7.49 12.17
C GLY A 76 7.27 7.03 11.04
N ASN A 77 6.77 6.15 10.17
CA ASN A 77 7.50 5.63 9.01
C ASN A 77 6.92 6.13 7.69
N ALA A 78 6.02 7.10 7.74
CA ALA A 78 5.37 7.60 6.54
C ALA A 78 6.22 8.63 5.80
N ALA A 79 5.99 8.72 4.50
CA ALA A 79 6.62 9.71 3.64
C ALA A 79 5.61 10.20 2.61
N LEU A 80 5.78 11.46 2.22
CA LEU A 80 5.02 12.06 1.14
C LEU A 80 5.84 12.01 -0.14
N SER A 81 5.20 11.78 -1.26
CA SER A 81 5.80 11.94 -2.57
C SER A 81 4.84 12.68 -3.48
N ASP A 82 5.39 13.58 -4.29
CA ASP A 82 4.63 14.13 -5.40
C ASP A 82 4.48 13.08 -6.50
N VAL A 83 3.41 13.16 -7.26
CA VAL A 83 3.27 12.40 -8.50
C VAL A 83 3.78 13.32 -9.61
N ASP A 84 4.86 12.93 -10.28
CA ASP A 84 5.46 13.79 -11.30
C ASP A 84 4.63 13.82 -12.60
N GLY A 85 5.06 14.65 -13.56
CA GLY A 85 4.36 14.82 -14.83
C GLY A 85 4.26 13.56 -15.68
N GLN A 86 5.05 12.54 -15.37
CA GLN A 86 5.03 11.24 -16.05
C GLN A 86 4.26 10.17 -15.26
N GLY A 87 3.69 10.54 -14.11
CA GLY A 87 2.95 9.60 -13.28
C GLY A 87 3.83 8.75 -12.38
N ARG A 88 5.04 9.21 -12.06
CA ARG A 88 5.97 8.48 -11.19
C ARG A 88 5.95 9.07 -9.79
N ILE A 89 6.16 8.18 -8.81
CA ILE A 89 6.40 8.55 -7.42
C ILE A 89 7.82 8.14 -7.05
N THR A 90 8.35 8.72 -5.98
CA THR A 90 9.66 8.34 -5.45
C THR A 90 9.46 7.60 -4.13
N ILE A 91 9.94 6.36 -4.06
CA ILE A 91 9.88 5.56 -2.85
C ILE A 91 11.18 5.79 -2.06
N PRO A 92 11.10 6.33 -0.84
CA PRO A 92 12.30 6.59 -0.05
C PRO A 92 13.10 5.32 0.21
N GLN A 93 14.41 5.47 0.26
CA GLN A 93 15.31 4.36 0.54
C GLN A 93 14.99 3.71 1.89
N SER A 94 14.58 4.49 2.88
CA SER A 94 14.21 3.97 4.20
C SER A 94 13.05 2.97 4.12
N LEU A 95 12.03 3.26 3.32
CA LEU A 95 10.90 2.34 3.12
C LEU A 95 11.30 1.12 2.31
N ARG A 96 12.14 1.28 1.29
CA ARG A 96 12.64 0.16 0.50
C ARG A 96 13.47 -0.80 1.37
N LYS A 97 14.30 -0.23 2.23
CA LYS A 97 15.15 -1.01 3.14
C LYS A 97 14.34 -1.80 4.15
N ILE A 98 13.35 -1.15 4.78
CA ILE A 98 12.56 -1.77 5.85
C ILE A 98 11.63 -2.88 5.32
N THR A 99 11.23 -2.78 4.05
CA THR A 99 10.34 -3.76 3.40
C THR A 99 11.08 -4.80 2.55
N GLY A 100 12.37 -4.62 2.34
CA GLY A 100 13.16 -5.52 1.50
C GLY A 100 12.89 -5.35 0.01
N ILE A 101 12.24 -4.27 -0.38
CA ILE A 101 11.94 -3.99 -1.79
C ILE A 101 13.19 -3.42 -2.46
N GLU A 102 13.61 -4.01 -3.57
CA GLU A 102 14.80 -3.58 -4.28
C GLU A 102 14.47 -3.02 -5.67
N LYS A 103 14.02 -3.87 -6.59
CA LYS A 103 13.79 -3.48 -7.97
C LYS A 103 12.42 -3.92 -8.49
N ASP A 104 12.18 -5.22 -8.52
CA ASP A 104 10.96 -5.78 -9.10
C ASP A 104 9.84 -5.76 -8.09
N VAL A 105 8.77 -5.07 -8.41
CA VAL A 105 7.63 -4.89 -7.51
C VAL A 105 6.33 -5.29 -8.18
N THR A 106 5.37 -5.68 -7.33
CA THR A 106 3.99 -5.89 -7.74
C THR A 106 3.14 -4.86 -7.01
N VAL A 107 2.42 -4.08 -7.79
CA VAL A 107 1.53 -3.03 -7.28
C VAL A 107 0.13 -3.62 -7.20
N VAL A 108 -0.42 -3.71 -6.01
CA VAL A 108 -1.67 -4.44 -5.72
C VAL A 108 -2.75 -3.47 -5.27
N GLY A 109 -3.92 -3.54 -5.91
CA GLY A 109 -5.09 -2.79 -5.49
C GLY A 109 -5.82 -3.52 -4.36
N ALA A 110 -5.87 -2.90 -3.19
CA ALA A 110 -6.54 -3.44 -2.01
C ALA A 110 -7.73 -2.58 -1.60
N LEU A 111 -8.51 -2.12 -2.55
CA LEU A 111 -9.70 -1.28 -2.49
C LEU A 111 -9.46 0.11 -1.91
N ASN A 112 -9.19 0.23 -0.62
CA ASN A 112 -9.02 1.53 0.03
C ASN A 112 -7.57 2.02 0.05
N ARG A 113 -6.67 1.23 -0.53
CA ARG A 113 -5.25 1.57 -0.63
C ARG A 113 -4.60 0.79 -1.75
N ILE A 114 -3.39 1.19 -2.07
CA ILE A 114 -2.51 0.44 -2.95
C ILE A 114 -1.44 -0.18 -2.06
N GLU A 115 -1.03 -1.40 -2.39
CA GLU A 115 0.11 -2.05 -1.73
C GLU A 115 1.23 -2.26 -2.74
N ILE A 116 2.45 -1.99 -2.34
CA ILE A 116 3.63 -2.23 -3.16
C ILE A 116 4.42 -3.36 -2.50
N TRP A 117 4.57 -4.45 -3.22
CA TRP A 117 5.22 -5.67 -2.74
C TRP A 117 6.46 -5.98 -3.55
N ASP A 118 7.47 -6.53 -2.90
CA ASP A 118 8.51 -7.27 -3.62
C ASP A 118 7.82 -8.39 -4.40
N THR A 119 8.13 -8.53 -5.69
CA THR A 119 7.42 -9.47 -6.56
C THR A 119 7.52 -10.91 -6.07
N GLU A 120 8.71 -11.36 -5.65
CA GLU A 120 8.88 -12.72 -5.15
C GLU A 120 8.03 -12.96 -3.88
N ARG A 121 7.96 -11.97 -3.00
CA ARG A 121 7.15 -12.06 -1.79
C ARG A 121 5.67 -12.13 -2.11
N TRP A 122 5.22 -11.34 -3.07
CA TRP A 122 3.83 -11.37 -3.52
C TRP A 122 3.47 -12.74 -4.11
N ASP A 123 4.33 -13.27 -4.95
CA ASP A 123 4.10 -14.59 -5.55
C ASP A 123 4.05 -15.69 -4.49
N SER A 124 4.96 -15.65 -3.52
CA SER A 124 4.96 -16.59 -2.38
C SER A 124 3.68 -16.47 -1.55
N PHE A 125 3.25 -15.24 -1.27
CA PHE A 125 2.02 -15.00 -0.52
C PHE A 125 0.81 -15.62 -1.23
N ASN A 126 0.69 -15.41 -2.53
CA ASN A 126 -0.41 -15.97 -3.32
C ASN A 126 -0.38 -17.51 -3.36
N LEU A 127 0.80 -18.10 -3.48
CA LEU A 127 0.93 -19.55 -3.47
C LEU A 127 0.60 -20.16 -2.11
N GLN A 128 0.91 -19.47 -1.02
CA GLN A 128 0.68 -19.96 0.34
C GLN A 128 -0.73 -19.67 0.84
N THR A 129 -1.45 -18.76 0.22
CA THR A 129 -2.81 -18.43 0.63
C THR A 129 -3.74 -19.57 0.23
N ASP A 130 -4.32 -20.21 1.24
CA ASP A 130 -5.23 -21.33 1.05
C ASP A 130 -6.66 -20.83 0.88
N SER A 131 -7.31 -21.24 -0.20
CA SER A 131 -8.69 -20.83 -0.47
C SER A 131 -9.66 -21.30 0.62
N SER A 132 -9.37 -22.42 1.30
CA SER A 132 -10.24 -22.89 2.39
C SER A 132 -10.18 -21.95 3.61
N ALA A 133 -9.01 -21.38 3.90
CA ALA A 133 -8.90 -20.39 4.96
C ALA A 133 -9.67 -19.12 4.61
N VAL A 134 -9.61 -18.69 3.36
CA VAL A 134 -10.37 -17.53 2.88
C VAL A 134 -11.88 -17.82 2.88
N SER A 135 -12.27 -19.04 2.56
CA SER A 135 -13.68 -19.47 2.61
C SER A 135 -14.28 -19.28 4.03
N GLU A 136 -13.50 -19.60 5.05
CA GLU A 136 -13.96 -19.38 6.45
C GLU A 136 -14.20 -17.90 6.73
N LEU A 137 -13.35 -17.01 6.19
CA LEU A 137 -13.53 -15.57 6.35
C LEU A 137 -14.80 -15.09 5.64
N LEU A 138 -15.12 -15.67 4.48
CA LEU A 138 -16.35 -15.33 3.75
C LEU A 138 -17.60 -15.70 4.55
N GLU A 139 -17.56 -16.82 5.28
CA GLU A 139 -18.67 -17.22 6.14
C GLU A 139 -18.96 -16.19 7.23
N GLU A 140 -17.90 -15.56 7.77
CA GLU A 140 -18.04 -14.53 8.80
C GLU A 140 -18.84 -13.32 8.32
N VAL A 141 -18.81 -13.02 7.03
CA VAL A 141 -19.54 -11.90 6.44
C VAL A 141 -20.81 -12.34 5.70
N GLY A 142 -21.22 -13.60 5.87
CA GLY A 142 -22.48 -14.10 5.35
C GLY A 142 -22.49 -14.37 3.84
N PHE A 143 -21.34 -14.59 3.27
CA PHE A 143 -21.23 -14.86 1.85
C PHE A 143 -21.44 -16.36 1.48
#